data_34db357591c0799ddc3a0b2a9925efe9
#
_entry.id   34db357591c0799ddc3a0b2a9925efe9
#
_cell.length_a   1.000
_cell.length_b   1.000
_cell.length_c   1.000
_cell.angle_alpha   90.00
_cell.angle_beta   90.00
_cell.angle_gamma   90.00
#
_symmetry.space_group_name_H-M   'P 1'
#
loop_
_entity.id
_entity.type
_entity.pdbx_description
1 polymer ?
#
loop_
_entity_poly.entity_id
_entity_poly.type
_entity_poly.pdbx_seq_one_letter_code
_entity_poly.pdbx_strand_id
1 'polypeptide(L)'
;MEDSKQKVILQIIPSLESGGVERGTIDIAKSLKKQDFIPMVASSGGVLTYDLREAKIEHFEIDVKSKNPLTIFLNIKKIENIINEKKVDLVHVRSRAPMWSAYYACKKTNTKLVSTVHGTYSLNFLSWQNFPLKKIYNSIMFRADTVIVVSNYIKNYLLRNYKGTFANSVEVIQRGVELQYFNQEKVSKNRVIDLIKKWNLPEDKKTILMPARFTSWKGHEFLIDSLTKVKNDFFCVMVGSDHGHKKFRKKIEQKIVRDNLASKVRIVDAFRDMPAAYRLCHFVVAPSVRPEAFGRVAIEAQASSKIIVATKIGGALETIIDEETGFLVEPFDTEALAKAIDKILEMSKEEINKFGLAGRKNVEDNFSNDSMCQKTIEVYKRLLIS
;
A
#
# COMPACT_ATOMS: atom_id res chain seq x y z
N MET A 1 -5.80 38.79 -19.50
CA MET A 1 -5.52 37.42 -19.04
C MET A 1 -4.90 37.59 -17.67
N GLU A 2 -5.66 37.33 -16.61
CA GLU A 2 -5.08 37.32 -15.25
C GLU A 2 -4.01 36.23 -15.20
N ASP A 3 -2.81 36.62 -14.79
CA ASP A 3 -1.71 35.73 -14.45
C ASP A 3 -2.21 34.76 -13.38
N SER A 4 -2.68 33.58 -13.77
CA SER A 4 -3.21 32.60 -12.81
C SER A 4 -2.04 32.08 -11.97
N LYS A 5 -1.83 32.72 -10.82
CA LYS A 5 -0.79 32.36 -9.86
C LYS A 5 -0.88 30.86 -9.55
N GLN A 6 0.23 30.14 -9.78
CA GLN A 6 0.32 28.71 -9.48
C GLN A 6 -0.09 28.44 -8.03
N LYS A 7 -0.92 27.42 -7.84
CA LYS A 7 -1.41 27.02 -6.52
C LYS A 7 -0.38 26.16 -5.77
N VAL A 8 -0.17 26.46 -4.50
CA VAL A 8 0.82 25.81 -3.64
C VAL A 8 0.17 24.71 -2.81
N ILE A 9 0.66 23.49 -2.94
CA ILE A 9 0.14 22.30 -2.23
C ILE A 9 1.19 21.75 -1.29
N LEU A 10 0.90 21.70 0.01
CA LEU A 10 1.77 21.09 1.02
C LEU A 10 1.27 19.71 1.41
N GLN A 11 2.01 18.66 1.10
CA GLN A 11 1.74 17.31 1.60
C GLN A 11 2.50 17.05 2.90
N ILE A 12 1.83 16.50 3.92
CA ILE A 12 2.44 16.19 5.23
C ILE A 12 2.34 14.70 5.51
N ILE A 13 3.49 14.06 5.74
CA ILE A 13 3.62 12.62 6.01
C ILE A 13 4.57 12.40 7.19
N PRO A 14 4.40 11.32 8.01
CA PRO A 14 5.27 11.08 9.18
C PRO A 14 6.76 11.00 8.85
N SER A 15 7.11 10.21 7.85
CA SER A 15 8.50 10.00 7.38
C SER A 15 8.49 9.60 5.90
N LEU A 16 9.65 9.69 5.26
CA LEU A 16 9.88 9.29 3.86
C LEU A 16 10.85 8.10 3.79
N GLU A 17 10.53 7.03 4.53
CA GLU A 17 11.33 5.80 4.52
C GLU A 17 10.99 4.95 3.28
N SER A 18 10.55 3.73 3.48
CA SER A 18 10.14 2.83 2.39
C SER A 18 8.72 2.33 2.61
N GLY A 19 7.83 2.62 1.68
CA GLY A 19 6.46 2.14 1.77
C GLY A 19 5.56 2.73 0.69
N GLY A 20 4.36 2.18 0.61
CA GLY A 20 3.41 2.61 -0.40
C GLY A 20 2.84 4.01 -0.18
N VAL A 21 2.71 4.45 1.08
CA VAL A 21 2.20 5.81 1.38
C VAL A 21 3.24 6.85 1.00
N GLU A 22 4.49 6.61 1.34
CA GLU A 22 5.65 7.44 1.06
C GLU A 22 5.84 7.59 -0.46
N ARG A 23 5.85 6.48 -1.18
CA ARG A 23 5.97 6.49 -2.65
C ARG A 23 4.82 7.26 -3.29
N GLY A 24 3.57 6.98 -2.91
CA GLY A 24 2.40 7.71 -3.44
C GLY A 24 2.40 9.21 -3.10
N THR A 25 3.07 9.65 -2.02
CA THR A 25 3.28 11.08 -1.73
C THR A 25 4.19 11.72 -2.78
N ILE A 26 5.28 11.04 -3.12
CA ILE A 26 6.24 11.49 -4.14
C ILE A 26 5.59 11.50 -5.52
N ASP A 27 4.85 10.45 -5.87
CA ASP A 27 4.18 10.32 -7.17
C ASP A 27 3.19 11.48 -7.38
N ILE A 28 2.38 11.81 -6.37
CA ILE A 28 1.46 12.94 -6.42
C ILE A 28 2.23 14.27 -6.49
N ALA A 29 3.31 14.44 -5.74
CA ALA A 29 4.11 15.66 -5.80
C ALA A 29 4.73 15.86 -7.20
N LYS A 30 5.25 14.80 -7.81
CA LYS A 30 5.75 14.84 -9.20
C LYS A 30 4.64 15.14 -10.21
N SER A 31 3.44 14.57 -10.01
CA SER A 31 2.29 14.80 -10.89
C SER A 31 1.76 16.23 -10.78
N LEU A 32 1.70 16.80 -9.56
CA LEU A 32 1.34 18.20 -9.33
C LEU A 32 2.27 19.15 -10.10
N LYS A 33 3.57 18.90 -10.03
CA LYS A 33 4.56 19.74 -10.73
C LYS A 33 4.36 19.73 -12.25
N LYS A 34 3.88 18.62 -12.82
CA LYS A 34 3.56 18.52 -14.26
C LYS A 34 2.29 19.26 -14.65
N GLN A 35 1.44 19.66 -13.69
CA GLN A 35 0.14 20.30 -13.89
C GLN A 35 0.11 21.74 -13.32
N ASP A 36 1.24 22.43 -13.35
CA ASP A 36 1.39 23.84 -12.93
C ASP A 36 1.02 24.15 -11.49
N PHE A 37 1.16 23.16 -10.58
CA PHE A 37 1.15 23.38 -9.16
C PHE A 37 2.56 23.50 -8.58
N ILE A 38 2.69 24.15 -7.43
CA ILE A 38 3.92 24.17 -6.63
C ILE A 38 3.77 23.13 -5.51
N PRO A 39 4.28 21.90 -5.69
CA PRO A 39 4.24 20.87 -4.64
C PRO A 39 5.33 21.10 -3.60
N MET A 40 4.97 20.92 -2.34
CA MET A 40 5.89 20.90 -1.20
C MET A 40 5.59 19.70 -0.32
N VAL A 41 6.58 19.20 0.41
CA VAL A 41 6.42 18.05 1.31
C VAL A 41 7.03 18.38 2.67
N ALA A 42 6.32 18.05 3.76
CA ALA A 42 6.85 18.11 5.12
C ALA A 42 6.85 16.70 5.74
N SER A 43 7.95 16.31 6.36
CA SER A 43 8.10 15.02 7.05
C SER A 43 9.25 15.05 8.06
N SER A 44 9.40 13.96 8.85
CA SER A 44 10.58 13.78 9.71
C SER A 44 11.81 13.21 8.95
N GLY A 45 11.91 13.46 7.64
CA GLY A 45 13.00 12.93 6.82
C GLY A 45 12.82 11.46 6.43
N GLY A 46 13.88 10.87 5.86
CA GLY A 46 13.99 9.48 5.43
C GLY A 46 14.65 9.32 4.07
N VAL A 47 14.94 8.08 3.67
CA VAL A 47 15.74 7.77 2.46
C VAL A 47 15.11 8.29 1.15
N LEU A 48 13.78 8.39 1.10
CA LEU A 48 13.06 8.87 -0.09
C LEU A 48 13.06 10.41 -0.23
N THR A 49 13.69 11.16 0.68
CA THR A 49 13.93 12.62 0.49
C THR A 49 14.82 12.90 -0.71
N TYR A 50 15.67 11.93 -1.07
CA TYR A 50 16.46 12.00 -2.30
C TYR A 50 15.57 12.14 -3.55
N ASP A 51 14.48 11.36 -3.64
CA ASP A 51 13.57 11.41 -4.80
C ASP A 51 12.85 12.77 -4.94
N LEU A 52 12.60 13.48 -3.82
CA LEU A 52 12.07 14.85 -3.84
C LEU A 52 13.12 15.85 -4.34
N ARG A 53 14.37 15.71 -3.88
CA ARG A 53 15.49 16.56 -4.29
C ARG A 53 15.75 16.43 -5.80
N GLU A 54 15.82 15.20 -6.30
CA GLU A 54 15.97 14.93 -7.74
C GLU A 54 14.81 15.55 -8.55
N ALA A 55 13.59 15.51 -8.03
CA ALA A 55 12.43 16.12 -8.66
C ALA A 55 12.37 17.65 -8.48
N LYS A 56 13.34 18.26 -7.76
CA LYS A 56 13.35 19.69 -7.37
C LYS A 56 12.04 20.09 -6.69
N ILE A 57 11.61 19.30 -5.69
CA ILE A 57 10.44 19.55 -4.84
C ILE A 57 10.94 19.93 -3.46
N GLU A 58 10.47 21.07 -2.94
CA GLU A 58 10.90 21.59 -1.64
C GLU A 58 10.42 20.66 -0.52
N HIS A 59 11.32 20.34 0.43
CA HIS A 59 11.06 19.49 1.57
C HIS A 59 11.37 20.21 2.88
N PHE A 60 10.43 20.17 3.82
CA PHE A 60 10.58 20.70 5.17
C PHE A 60 10.74 19.55 6.15
N GLU A 61 11.86 19.52 6.86
CA GLU A 61 12.09 18.51 7.89
C GLU A 61 11.49 18.99 9.22
N ILE A 62 10.42 18.32 9.63
CA ILE A 62 9.67 18.58 10.86
C ILE A 62 9.34 17.27 11.54
N ASP A 63 9.53 17.14 12.87
CA ASP A 63 9.17 15.92 13.61
C ASP A 63 7.66 15.71 13.74
N VAL A 64 6.99 15.54 12.59
CA VAL A 64 5.54 15.31 12.50
C VAL A 64 5.12 13.86 12.81
N LYS A 65 6.07 12.94 12.97
CA LYS A 65 5.80 11.56 13.40
C LYS A 65 5.57 11.43 14.90
N SER A 66 6.02 12.42 15.68
CA SER A 66 5.91 12.43 17.12
C SER A 66 4.45 12.42 17.59
N LYS A 67 4.20 11.67 18.66
CA LYS A 67 2.91 11.63 19.38
C LYS A 67 2.97 12.40 20.70
N ASN A 68 4.10 13.02 21.02
CA ASN A 68 4.26 13.84 22.21
C ASN A 68 3.40 15.11 22.07
N PRO A 69 2.50 15.42 23.03
CA PRO A 69 1.63 16.60 22.94
C PRO A 69 2.38 17.92 22.79
N LEU A 70 3.51 18.08 23.45
CA LEU A 70 4.34 19.29 23.34
C LEU A 70 4.91 19.44 21.93
N THR A 71 5.44 18.36 21.34
CA THR A 71 5.94 18.36 19.96
C THR A 71 4.81 18.67 18.98
N ILE A 72 3.63 18.08 19.18
CA ILE A 72 2.43 18.36 18.36
C ILE A 72 2.09 19.85 18.42
N PHE A 73 2.08 20.44 19.62
CA PHE A 73 1.80 21.86 19.81
C PHE A 73 2.83 22.76 19.11
N LEU A 74 4.12 22.48 19.27
CA LEU A 74 5.19 23.23 18.60
C LEU A 74 5.12 23.10 17.05
N ASN A 75 4.72 21.93 16.57
CA ASN A 75 4.57 21.71 15.13
C ASN A 75 3.38 22.52 14.53
N ILE A 76 2.35 22.88 15.33
CA ILE A 76 1.29 23.77 14.85
C ILE A 76 1.91 25.08 14.34
N LYS A 77 2.77 25.70 15.16
CA LYS A 77 3.40 26.98 14.79
C LYS A 77 4.34 26.86 13.59
N LYS A 78 5.10 25.75 13.52
CA LYS A 78 5.99 25.49 12.38
C LYS A 78 5.20 25.35 11.07
N ILE A 79 4.10 24.59 11.09
CA ILE A 79 3.24 24.41 9.90
C ILE A 79 2.54 25.72 9.55
N GLU A 80 2.03 26.47 10.53
CA GLU A 80 1.44 27.81 10.35
C GLU A 80 2.42 28.76 9.65
N ASN A 81 3.69 28.79 10.08
CA ASN A 81 4.73 29.61 9.46
C ASN A 81 4.95 29.21 7.99
N ILE A 82 5.09 27.91 7.70
CA ILE A 82 5.23 27.43 6.31
C ILE A 82 4.03 27.83 5.45
N ILE A 83 2.81 27.69 5.97
CA ILE A 83 1.58 28.08 5.25
C ILE A 83 1.64 29.56 4.87
N ASN A 84 1.97 30.44 5.83
CA ASN A 84 2.00 31.87 5.62
C ASN A 84 3.14 32.32 4.71
N GLU A 85 4.38 31.85 4.95
CA GLU A 85 5.57 32.24 4.20
C GLU A 85 5.52 31.75 2.76
N LYS A 86 5.06 30.52 2.55
CA LYS A 86 4.98 29.91 1.21
C LYS A 86 3.62 30.14 0.53
N LYS A 87 2.69 30.81 1.19
CA LYS A 87 1.33 31.06 0.69
C LYS A 87 0.65 29.76 0.24
N VAL A 88 0.64 28.75 1.12
CA VAL A 88 0.06 27.43 0.85
C VAL A 88 -1.45 27.54 0.68
N ASP A 89 -1.97 27.13 -0.46
CA ASP A 89 -3.41 27.14 -0.76
C ASP A 89 -4.14 25.91 -0.19
N LEU A 90 -3.44 24.75 -0.11
CA LEU A 90 -4.03 23.50 0.38
C LEU A 90 -2.98 22.61 1.07
N VAL A 91 -3.39 22.04 2.18
CA VAL A 91 -2.59 21.03 2.93
C VAL A 91 -3.21 19.65 2.77
N HIS A 92 -2.39 18.64 2.43
CA HIS A 92 -2.84 17.24 2.37
C HIS A 92 -2.07 16.37 3.36
N VAL A 93 -2.77 15.79 4.33
CA VAL A 93 -2.18 14.99 5.41
C VAL A 93 -2.45 13.49 5.22
N ARG A 94 -1.41 12.67 5.38
CA ARG A 94 -1.47 11.24 5.08
C ARG A 94 -1.36 10.32 6.30
N SER A 95 -1.49 10.87 7.52
CA SER A 95 -1.45 10.06 8.74
C SER A 95 -1.99 10.84 9.95
N ARG A 96 -2.36 10.09 10.99
CA ARG A 96 -2.98 10.62 12.22
C ARG A 96 -2.05 11.55 13.02
N ALA A 97 -0.77 11.18 13.18
CA ALA A 97 0.15 11.98 14.00
C ALA A 97 0.32 13.40 13.43
N PRO A 98 0.68 13.61 12.16
CA PRO A 98 0.76 14.95 11.59
C PRO A 98 -0.58 15.67 11.49
N MET A 99 -1.71 14.94 11.42
CA MET A 99 -3.03 15.55 11.29
C MET A 99 -3.41 16.45 12.46
N TRP A 100 -2.98 16.12 13.67
CA TRP A 100 -3.24 16.96 14.84
C TRP A 100 -2.63 18.36 14.69
N SER A 101 -1.37 18.44 14.31
CA SER A 101 -0.71 19.74 14.10
C SER A 101 -1.26 20.47 12.88
N ALA A 102 -1.44 19.76 11.77
CA ALA A 102 -1.91 20.34 10.52
C ALA A 102 -3.35 20.90 10.62
N TYR A 103 -4.26 20.17 11.27
CA TYR A 103 -5.64 20.62 11.46
C TYR A 103 -5.71 21.99 12.16
N TYR A 104 -4.99 22.13 13.27
CA TYR A 104 -5.02 23.39 14.01
C TYR A 104 -4.27 24.53 13.28
N ALA A 105 -3.19 24.23 12.54
CA ALA A 105 -2.51 25.21 11.71
C ALA A 105 -3.44 25.69 10.57
N CYS A 106 -4.06 24.78 9.83
CA CYS A 106 -5.01 25.12 8.75
C CYS A 106 -6.22 25.90 9.26
N LYS A 107 -6.76 25.52 10.45
CA LYS A 107 -7.87 26.27 11.05
C LYS A 107 -7.50 27.72 11.38
N LYS A 108 -6.26 27.97 11.84
CA LYS A 108 -5.77 29.33 12.14
C LYS A 108 -5.53 30.17 10.88
N THR A 109 -5.08 29.55 9.81
CA THR A 109 -4.72 30.21 8.55
C THR A 109 -5.84 30.19 7.51
N ASN A 110 -6.98 29.59 7.83
CA ASN A 110 -8.11 29.36 6.91
C ASN A 110 -7.69 28.63 5.61
N THR A 111 -6.73 27.69 5.71
CA THR A 111 -6.18 26.93 4.57
C THR A 111 -6.98 25.64 4.38
N LYS A 112 -7.32 25.28 3.14
CA LYS A 112 -8.02 24.03 2.80
C LYS A 112 -7.23 22.79 3.23
N LEU A 113 -7.92 21.79 3.74
CA LEU A 113 -7.32 20.60 4.32
C LEU A 113 -7.89 19.31 3.73
N VAL A 114 -7.02 18.44 3.22
CA VAL A 114 -7.35 17.08 2.76
C VAL A 114 -6.66 16.07 3.65
N SER A 115 -7.31 14.97 3.94
CA SER A 115 -6.68 13.83 4.60
C SER A 115 -6.81 12.54 3.79
N THR A 116 -5.83 11.63 3.87
CA THR A 116 -5.95 10.27 3.32
C THR A 116 -5.85 9.21 4.40
N VAL A 117 -6.84 8.33 4.45
CA VAL A 117 -6.89 7.17 5.36
C VAL A 117 -6.41 5.93 4.63
N HIS A 118 -5.26 5.40 5.04
CA HIS A 118 -4.57 4.28 4.39
C HIS A 118 -4.84 2.91 5.02
N GLY A 119 -5.67 2.83 6.06
CA GLY A 119 -5.94 1.56 6.73
C GLY A 119 -7.03 1.65 7.77
N THR A 120 -7.46 0.49 8.27
CA THR A 120 -8.35 0.42 9.41
C THR A 120 -7.62 0.91 10.65
N TYR A 121 -8.20 1.85 11.35
CA TYR A 121 -7.72 2.27 12.66
C TYR A 121 -8.28 1.31 13.70
N SER A 122 -7.62 0.14 13.89
CA SER A 122 -8.14 -0.90 14.75
C SER A 122 -8.38 -0.39 16.17
N LEU A 123 -9.62 -0.46 16.57
CA LEU A 123 -10.05 -0.24 17.94
C LEU A 123 -9.93 -1.62 18.61
N ASN A 124 -8.78 -1.94 19.24
CA ASN A 124 -8.63 -3.20 19.96
C ASN A 124 -9.61 -3.22 21.14
N PHE A 125 -10.67 -4.02 21.03
CA PHE A 125 -11.68 -4.22 22.08
C PHE A 125 -11.10 -4.80 23.38
N LEU A 126 -9.94 -5.41 23.34
CA LEU A 126 -9.26 -6.00 24.52
C LEU A 126 -8.70 -4.95 25.51
N SER A 127 -8.69 -3.66 25.19
CA SER A 127 -8.31 -2.60 26.11
C SER A 127 -9.43 -1.57 26.26
N TRP A 128 -10.48 -1.91 26.95
CA TRP A 128 -11.66 -1.08 27.23
C TRP A 128 -11.29 0.34 27.74
N GLN A 129 -10.26 0.42 28.59
CA GLN A 129 -9.81 1.68 29.18
C GLN A 129 -9.30 2.72 28.18
N ASN A 130 -8.79 2.33 26.99
CA ASN A 130 -8.25 3.24 25.98
C ASN A 130 -9.14 3.41 24.74
N PHE A 131 -10.30 2.76 24.71
CA PHE A 131 -11.19 2.77 23.55
C PHE A 131 -11.68 4.19 23.17
N PRO A 132 -12.23 5.01 24.09
CA PRO A 132 -12.70 6.35 23.75
C PRO A 132 -11.56 7.27 23.30
N LEU A 133 -10.42 7.23 23.99
CA LEU A 133 -9.25 8.05 23.63
C LEU A 133 -8.68 7.71 22.24
N LYS A 134 -8.61 6.43 21.91
CA LYS A 134 -8.19 6.00 20.55
C LYS A 134 -9.18 6.46 19.47
N LYS A 135 -10.48 6.39 19.75
CA LYS A 135 -11.51 6.84 18.83
C LYS A 135 -11.39 8.35 18.59
N ILE A 136 -11.21 9.14 19.65
CA ILE A 136 -10.96 10.59 19.58
C ILE A 136 -9.67 10.87 18.79
N TYR A 137 -8.57 10.20 19.15
CA TYR A 137 -7.29 10.37 18.44
C TYR A 137 -7.39 10.08 16.94
N ASN A 138 -8.12 9.04 16.56
CA ASN A 138 -8.30 8.67 15.15
C ASN A 138 -9.25 9.62 14.42
N SER A 139 -10.27 10.16 15.12
CA SER A 139 -11.32 10.98 14.50
C SER A 139 -10.83 12.31 13.92
N ILE A 140 -9.65 12.76 14.34
CA ILE A 140 -9.04 13.97 13.78
C ILE A 140 -8.89 13.93 12.25
N MET A 141 -8.65 12.71 11.69
CA MET A 141 -8.53 12.51 10.24
C MET A 141 -9.80 12.88 9.47
N PHE A 142 -10.95 12.84 10.13
CA PHE A 142 -12.27 13.08 9.53
C PHE A 142 -12.73 14.53 9.61
N ARG A 143 -11.90 15.42 10.17
CA ARG A 143 -12.17 16.86 10.26
C ARG A 143 -11.63 17.66 9.08
N ALA A 144 -11.04 17.01 8.09
CA ALA A 144 -10.59 17.64 6.85
C ALA A 144 -11.80 18.07 5.99
N ASP A 145 -11.59 19.02 5.08
CA ASP A 145 -12.62 19.42 4.11
C ASP A 145 -13.00 18.27 3.19
N THR A 146 -12.03 17.41 2.83
CA THR A 146 -12.27 16.14 2.13
C THR A 146 -11.40 15.04 2.73
N VAL A 147 -12.02 13.89 2.94
CA VAL A 147 -11.36 12.66 3.41
C VAL A 147 -11.24 11.68 2.27
N ILE A 148 -10.02 11.44 1.80
CA ILE A 148 -9.74 10.40 0.81
C ILE A 148 -9.57 9.07 1.53
N VAL A 149 -10.17 8.00 1.02
CA VAL A 149 -10.02 6.62 1.49
C VAL A 149 -9.54 5.73 0.35
N VAL A 150 -8.71 4.74 0.67
CA VAL A 150 -8.01 3.95 -0.36
C VAL A 150 -8.84 2.79 -0.92
N SER A 151 -10.05 2.56 -0.43
CA SER A 151 -10.96 1.51 -0.90
C SER A 151 -12.38 1.71 -0.35
N ASN A 152 -13.37 1.09 -0.99
CA ASN A 152 -14.73 1.02 -0.47
C ASN A 152 -14.79 0.25 0.86
N TYR A 153 -13.92 -0.76 1.02
CA TYR A 153 -13.78 -1.45 2.30
C TYR A 153 -13.44 -0.46 3.43
N ILE A 154 -12.46 0.43 3.24
CA ILE A 154 -12.10 1.45 4.23
C ILE A 154 -13.23 2.45 4.42
N LYS A 155 -13.89 2.92 3.34
CA LYS A 155 -15.06 3.80 3.43
C LYS A 155 -16.14 3.22 4.34
N ASN A 156 -16.54 1.98 4.06
CA ASN A 156 -17.58 1.29 4.83
C ASN A 156 -17.16 1.06 6.28
N TYR A 157 -15.89 0.68 6.52
CA TYR A 157 -15.34 0.55 7.87
C TYR A 157 -15.44 1.85 8.64
N LEU A 158 -15.07 2.99 8.05
CA LEU A 158 -15.10 4.30 8.70
C LEU A 158 -16.54 4.73 9.00
N LEU A 159 -17.45 4.62 8.03
CA LEU A 159 -18.86 5.00 8.21
C LEU A 159 -19.54 4.20 9.33
N ARG A 160 -19.18 2.93 9.51
CA ARG A 160 -19.72 2.07 10.59
C ARG A 160 -19.15 2.45 11.97
N ASN A 161 -17.83 2.73 12.06
CA ASN A 161 -17.14 2.88 13.35
C ASN A 161 -17.04 4.33 13.85
N TYR A 162 -17.21 5.32 12.95
CA TYR A 162 -17.03 6.73 13.22
C TYR A 162 -18.23 7.59 12.80
N LYS A 163 -19.46 7.06 12.95
CA LYS A 163 -20.71 7.81 12.64
C LYS A 163 -20.71 9.18 13.34
N GLY A 164 -21.12 10.22 12.60
CA GLY A 164 -21.25 11.58 13.14
C GLY A 164 -19.93 12.34 13.34
N THR A 165 -18.79 11.78 12.93
CA THR A 165 -17.49 12.46 13.06
C THR A 165 -16.99 13.07 11.75
N PHE A 166 -17.65 12.78 10.63
CA PHE A 166 -17.31 13.35 9.33
C PHE A 166 -17.95 14.74 9.20
N ALA A 167 -17.10 15.76 9.02
CA ALA A 167 -17.59 17.11 8.77
C ALA A 167 -18.03 17.29 7.30
N ASN A 168 -17.36 16.59 6.36
CA ASN A 168 -17.44 16.86 4.92
C ASN A 168 -17.39 15.58 4.07
N SER A 169 -17.03 15.67 2.80
CA SER A 169 -17.08 14.58 1.83
C SER A 169 -16.05 13.46 2.09
N VAL A 170 -16.44 12.23 1.80
CA VAL A 170 -15.55 11.05 1.81
C VAL A 170 -15.46 10.49 0.40
N GLU A 171 -14.28 10.53 -0.19
CA GLU A 171 -14.01 10.07 -1.55
C GLU A 171 -13.13 8.83 -1.59
N VAL A 172 -13.48 7.89 -2.45
CA VAL A 172 -12.68 6.68 -2.68
C VAL A 172 -11.70 6.96 -3.81
N ILE A 173 -10.41 7.00 -3.47
CA ILE A 173 -9.33 7.04 -4.45
C ILE A 173 -8.40 5.87 -4.17
N GLN A 174 -8.54 4.85 -4.99
CA GLN A 174 -7.77 3.62 -4.87
C GLN A 174 -6.28 3.87 -5.10
N ARG A 175 -5.44 3.01 -4.53
CA ARG A 175 -3.99 3.11 -4.70
C ARG A 175 -3.60 2.72 -6.11
N GLY A 176 -2.58 3.40 -6.62
CA GLY A 176 -1.98 3.08 -7.91
C GLY A 176 -0.73 2.22 -7.79
N VAL A 177 -0.35 1.63 -8.92
CA VAL A 177 0.91 0.95 -9.16
C VAL A 177 1.63 1.57 -10.36
N GLU A 178 2.98 1.62 -10.29
CA GLU A 178 3.81 2.11 -11.38
C GLU A 178 3.91 1.05 -12.47
N LEU A 179 3.12 1.23 -13.53
CA LEU A 179 2.98 0.27 -14.62
C LEU A 179 4.29 -0.01 -15.36
N GLN A 180 5.14 1.01 -15.50
CA GLN A 180 6.43 0.87 -16.18
C GLN A 180 7.45 0.12 -15.33
N TYR A 181 7.40 0.30 -14.00
CA TYR A 181 8.27 -0.40 -13.06
C TYR A 181 7.90 -1.89 -12.96
N PHE A 182 6.59 -2.20 -12.91
CA PHE A 182 6.08 -3.57 -12.84
C PHE A 182 5.80 -4.20 -14.23
N ASN A 183 6.45 -3.69 -15.29
CA ASN A 183 6.39 -4.31 -16.60
C ASN A 183 7.44 -5.42 -16.71
N GLN A 184 6.97 -6.68 -16.82
CA GLN A 184 7.86 -7.85 -16.93
C GLN A 184 8.77 -7.80 -18.17
N GLU A 185 8.37 -7.15 -19.27
CA GLU A 185 9.17 -7.01 -20.49
C GLU A 185 10.42 -6.13 -20.27
N LYS A 186 10.34 -5.18 -19.32
CA LYS A 186 11.46 -4.29 -18.96
C LYS A 186 12.44 -4.92 -17.96
N VAL A 187 12.13 -6.07 -17.42
CA VAL A 187 13.05 -6.82 -16.55
C VAL A 187 14.00 -7.64 -17.43
N SER A 188 15.30 -7.42 -17.37
CA SER A 188 16.25 -8.18 -18.17
C SER A 188 16.35 -9.65 -17.72
N LYS A 189 16.69 -10.53 -18.65
CA LYS A 189 16.91 -11.95 -18.35
C LYS A 189 18.00 -12.14 -17.30
N ASN A 190 19.07 -11.36 -17.34
CA ASN A 190 20.19 -11.45 -16.39
C ASN A 190 19.72 -11.18 -14.95
N ARG A 191 18.86 -10.17 -14.71
CA ARG A 191 18.29 -9.91 -13.37
C ARG A 191 17.52 -11.11 -12.83
N VAL A 192 16.80 -11.84 -13.69
CA VAL A 192 16.07 -13.06 -13.32
C VAL A 192 17.04 -14.20 -13.01
N ILE A 193 18.06 -14.43 -13.87
CA ILE A 193 19.08 -15.46 -13.67
C ILE A 193 19.85 -15.23 -12.36
N ASP A 194 20.27 -14.00 -12.12
CA ASP A 194 20.98 -13.64 -10.88
C ASP A 194 20.11 -13.90 -9.65
N LEU A 195 18.81 -13.67 -9.78
CA LEU A 195 17.86 -13.92 -8.70
C LEU A 195 17.63 -15.42 -8.46
N ILE A 196 17.54 -16.23 -9.53
CA ILE A 196 17.48 -17.69 -9.43
C ILE A 196 18.70 -18.22 -8.67
N LYS A 197 19.91 -17.79 -9.05
CA LYS A 197 21.15 -18.16 -8.38
C LYS A 197 21.18 -17.72 -6.92
N LYS A 198 20.87 -16.45 -6.67
CA LYS A 198 20.87 -15.85 -5.33
C LYS A 198 19.89 -16.54 -4.38
N TRP A 199 18.72 -16.90 -4.88
CA TRP A 199 17.71 -17.60 -4.10
C TRP A 199 17.85 -19.12 -4.16
N ASN A 200 18.82 -19.65 -4.93
CA ASN A 200 19.08 -21.07 -5.15
C ASN A 200 17.78 -21.83 -5.45
N LEU A 201 17.10 -21.40 -6.53
CA LEU A 201 15.82 -21.96 -6.92
C LEU A 201 15.99 -23.18 -7.82
N PRO A 202 15.16 -24.21 -7.68
CA PRO A 202 15.16 -25.35 -8.60
C PRO A 202 14.65 -24.89 -9.99
N GLU A 203 15.30 -25.38 -11.05
CA GLU A 203 14.96 -24.99 -12.44
C GLU A 203 13.73 -25.74 -12.98
N ASP A 204 13.44 -26.89 -12.41
CA ASP A 204 12.42 -27.87 -12.85
C ASP A 204 11.04 -27.63 -12.19
N LYS A 205 10.92 -26.66 -11.24
CA LYS A 205 9.68 -26.46 -10.48
C LYS A 205 9.00 -25.12 -10.76
N LYS A 206 7.68 -25.13 -10.83
CA LYS A 206 6.91 -23.91 -10.89
C LYS A 206 7.03 -23.13 -9.57
N THR A 207 7.41 -21.86 -9.64
CA THR A 207 7.68 -21.01 -8.47
C THR A 207 6.46 -20.20 -8.06
N ILE A 208 6.06 -20.35 -6.81
CA ILE A 208 5.03 -19.55 -6.13
C ILE A 208 5.72 -18.42 -5.37
N LEU A 209 5.23 -17.20 -5.47
CA LEU A 209 5.75 -16.05 -4.73
C LEU A 209 4.73 -15.56 -3.69
N MET A 210 5.15 -15.43 -2.43
CA MET A 210 4.41 -14.76 -1.37
C MET A 210 5.17 -13.51 -0.90
N PRO A 211 4.90 -12.32 -1.47
CA PRO A 211 5.54 -11.08 -1.01
C PRO A 211 4.76 -10.50 0.17
N ALA A 212 5.25 -10.72 1.38
CA ALA A 212 4.57 -10.26 2.60
C ALA A 212 5.52 -10.03 3.76
N ARG A 213 5.25 -9.01 4.58
CA ARG A 213 5.94 -8.86 5.86
C ARG A 213 5.62 -10.05 6.77
N PHE A 214 6.60 -10.52 7.55
CA PHE A 214 6.40 -11.61 8.51
C PHE A 214 5.58 -11.15 9.71
N THR A 215 4.27 -11.09 9.52
CA THR A 215 3.27 -10.79 10.56
C THR A 215 2.15 -11.82 10.50
N SER A 216 1.57 -12.18 11.66
CA SER A 216 0.58 -13.27 11.76
C SER A 216 -0.62 -13.11 10.84
N TRP A 217 -1.05 -11.88 10.60
CA TRP A 217 -2.23 -11.59 9.80
C TRP A 217 -2.01 -11.68 8.27
N LYS A 218 -0.75 -11.79 7.81
CA LYS A 218 -0.41 -12.00 6.39
C LYS A 218 -0.57 -13.45 5.92
N GLY A 219 -0.89 -14.38 6.82
CA GLY A 219 -1.30 -15.72 6.47
C GLY A 219 -0.19 -16.70 6.10
N HIS A 220 1.04 -16.48 6.59
CA HIS A 220 2.15 -17.42 6.34
C HIS A 220 1.84 -18.83 6.87
N GLU A 221 1.25 -18.94 8.07
CA GLU A 221 0.86 -20.25 8.64
C GLU A 221 -0.23 -20.89 7.80
N PHE A 222 -1.23 -20.11 7.40
CA PHE A 222 -2.33 -20.54 6.54
C PHE A 222 -1.82 -21.06 5.17
N LEU A 223 -0.86 -20.36 4.57
CA LEU A 223 -0.24 -20.85 3.32
C LEU A 223 0.51 -22.16 3.55
N ILE A 224 1.33 -22.27 4.61
CA ILE A 224 2.07 -23.50 4.90
C ILE A 224 1.13 -24.68 5.08
N ASP A 225 0.04 -24.50 5.87
CA ASP A 225 -0.97 -25.55 6.06
C ASP A 225 -1.64 -25.96 4.73
N SER A 226 -1.83 -25.00 3.81
CA SER A 226 -2.37 -25.29 2.48
C SER A 226 -1.36 -26.02 1.59
N LEU A 227 -0.07 -25.63 1.64
CA LEU A 227 0.99 -26.23 0.84
C LEU A 227 1.23 -27.72 1.17
N THR A 228 0.90 -28.17 2.40
CA THR A 228 0.94 -29.62 2.74
C THR A 228 -0.10 -30.44 1.98
N LYS A 229 -1.13 -29.80 1.41
CA LYS A 229 -2.24 -30.44 0.70
C LYS A 229 -2.16 -30.33 -0.82
N VAL A 230 -1.22 -29.52 -1.32
CA VAL A 230 -0.94 -29.37 -2.76
C VAL A 230 -0.37 -30.66 -3.31
N LYS A 231 -0.95 -31.14 -4.40
CA LYS A 231 -0.61 -32.42 -5.03
C LYS A 231 0.49 -32.30 -6.07
N ASN A 232 0.50 -31.18 -6.79
CA ASN A 232 1.47 -30.91 -7.84
C ASN A 232 2.83 -30.46 -7.26
N ASP A 233 3.89 -30.61 -8.04
CA ASP A 233 5.21 -30.12 -7.67
C ASP A 233 5.28 -28.58 -7.77
N PHE A 234 5.85 -27.97 -6.73
CA PHE A 234 6.04 -26.53 -6.63
C PHE A 234 7.30 -26.18 -5.86
N PHE A 235 7.70 -24.91 -5.97
CA PHE A 235 8.64 -24.27 -5.05
C PHE A 235 8.08 -22.92 -4.61
N CYS A 236 7.96 -22.68 -3.31
CA CYS A 236 7.38 -21.45 -2.76
C CYS A 236 8.46 -20.55 -2.17
N VAL A 237 8.47 -19.27 -2.57
CA VAL A 237 9.36 -18.25 -2.01
C VAL A 237 8.53 -17.24 -1.22
N MET A 238 8.81 -17.15 0.07
CA MET A 238 8.22 -16.15 0.98
C MET A 238 9.20 -14.99 1.14
N VAL A 239 8.89 -13.82 0.58
CA VAL A 239 9.79 -12.65 0.57
C VAL A 239 9.24 -11.57 1.48
N GLY A 240 10.04 -11.12 2.47
CA GLY A 240 9.63 -10.00 3.29
C GLY A 240 10.55 -9.69 4.46
N SER A 241 10.29 -8.53 5.09
CA SER A 241 10.94 -8.15 6.33
C SER A 241 10.13 -8.62 7.53
N ASP A 242 10.83 -8.94 8.62
CA ASP A 242 10.19 -9.23 9.90
C ASP A 242 9.83 -7.96 10.70
N HIS A 243 10.36 -6.80 10.32
CA HIS A 243 10.15 -5.52 11.03
C HIS A 243 10.22 -5.65 12.57
N GLY A 244 11.15 -6.47 13.07
CA GLY A 244 11.31 -6.75 14.49
C GLY A 244 10.43 -7.91 15.03
N HIS A 245 9.60 -8.54 14.21
CA HIS A 245 8.83 -9.74 14.56
C HIS A 245 9.66 -11.04 14.41
N LYS A 246 10.92 -11.04 14.86
CA LYS A 246 11.86 -12.19 14.75
C LYS A 246 11.28 -13.48 15.30
N LYS A 247 10.54 -13.41 16.42
CA LYS A 247 9.90 -14.60 17.02
C LYS A 247 8.87 -15.23 16.07
N PHE A 248 8.09 -14.42 15.36
CA PHE A 248 7.12 -14.93 14.40
C PHE A 248 7.81 -15.57 13.20
N ARG A 249 8.84 -14.92 12.65
CA ARG A 249 9.63 -15.49 11.56
C ARG A 249 10.23 -16.84 11.94
N LYS A 250 10.85 -16.95 13.13
CA LYS A 250 11.39 -18.23 13.64
C LYS A 250 10.30 -19.29 13.77
N LYS A 251 9.09 -18.92 14.20
CA LYS A 251 7.93 -19.83 14.25
C LYS A 251 7.59 -20.38 12.86
N ILE A 252 7.63 -19.53 11.82
CA ILE A 252 7.37 -19.94 10.43
C ILE A 252 8.46 -20.88 9.92
N GLU A 253 9.73 -20.58 10.18
CA GLU A 253 10.87 -21.45 9.82
C GLU A 253 10.73 -22.84 10.47
N GLN A 254 10.40 -22.90 11.78
CA GLN A 254 10.15 -24.15 12.48
C GLN A 254 8.96 -24.93 11.92
N LYS A 255 7.89 -24.21 11.53
CA LYS A 255 6.70 -24.84 10.94
C LYS A 255 7.02 -25.47 9.59
N ILE A 256 7.79 -24.81 8.73
CA ILE A 256 8.24 -25.33 7.43
C ILE A 256 8.99 -26.67 7.62
N VAL A 257 9.90 -26.75 8.60
CA VAL A 257 10.64 -27.97 8.91
C VAL A 257 9.74 -29.08 9.45
N ARG A 258 8.89 -28.75 10.44
CA ARG A 258 7.96 -29.70 11.07
C ARG A 258 7.00 -30.32 10.06
N ASP A 259 6.53 -29.52 9.10
CA ASP A 259 5.53 -29.94 8.11
C ASP A 259 6.19 -30.52 6.83
N ASN A 260 7.50 -30.89 6.89
CA ASN A 260 8.30 -31.50 5.82
C ASN A 260 8.35 -30.66 4.51
N LEU A 261 8.29 -29.33 4.60
CA LEU A 261 8.34 -28.44 3.45
C LEU A 261 9.70 -27.74 3.24
N ALA A 262 10.75 -28.12 3.96
CA ALA A 262 12.07 -27.48 3.89
C ALA A 262 12.72 -27.54 2.49
N SER A 263 12.43 -28.59 1.69
CA SER A 263 12.89 -28.72 0.30
C SER A 263 12.00 -27.96 -0.72
N LYS A 264 10.80 -27.50 -0.32
CA LYS A 264 9.80 -26.87 -1.19
C LYS A 264 9.53 -25.41 -0.88
N VAL A 265 9.96 -24.91 0.29
CA VAL A 265 9.67 -23.54 0.75
C VAL A 265 10.96 -22.82 1.16
N ARG A 266 11.15 -21.61 0.66
CA ARG A 266 12.26 -20.74 1.02
C ARG A 266 11.79 -19.41 1.57
N ILE A 267 12.40 -19.00 2.68
CA ILE A 267 12.24 -17.65 3.23
C ILE A 267 13.38 -16.76 2.74
N VAL A 268 13.03 -15.59 2.25
CA VAL A 268 13.98 -14.58 1.76
C VAL A 268 13.69 -13.25 2.43
N ASP A 269 14.75 -12.53 2.78
CA ASP A 269 14.63 -11.17 3.34
C ASP A 269 14.02 -10.19 2.34
N ALA A 270 13.60 -9.02 2.85
CA ALA A 270 13.05 -7.96 2.03
C ALA A 270 13.98 -7.64 0.85
N PHE A 271 13.40 -7.63 -0.33
CA PHE A 271 14.11 -7.47 -1.57
C PHE A 271 13.60 -6.22 -2.33
N ARG A 272 14.51 -5.45 -2.90
CA ARG A 272 14.14 -4.19 -3.56
C ARG A 272 13.63 -4.38 -4.99
N ASP A 273 14.24 -5.31 -5.72
CA ASP A 273 13.89 -5.57 -7.13
C ASP A 273 12.69 -6.51 -7.25
N MET A 274 11.55 -6.08 -6.73
CA MET A 274 10.30 -6.85 -6.83
C MET A 274 9.86 -7.16 -8.26
N PRO A 275 10.06 -6.29 -9.28
CA PRO A 275 9.77 -6.66 -10.67
C PRO A 275 10.49 -7.92 -11.14
N ALA A 276 11.76 -8.13 -10.76
CA ALA A 276 12.48 -9.37 -11.08
C ALA A 276 11.87 -10.59 -10.37
N ALA A 277 11.44 -10.43 -9.11
CA ALA A 277 10.75 -11.48 -8.36
C ALA A 277 9.39 -11.84 -8.98
N TYR A 278 8.61 -10.86 -9.39
CA TYR A 278 7.36 -11.10 -10.11
C TYR A 278 7.60 -11.73 -11.49
N ARG A 279 8.62 -11.29 -12.24
CA ARG A 279 8.95 -11.92 -13.52
C ARG A 279 9.36 -13.38 -13.35
N LEU A 280 10.14 -13.69 -12.32
CA LEU A 280 10.62 -15.03 -11.99
C LEU A 280 9.49 -16.00 -11.66
N CYS A 281 8.53 -15.58 -10.83
CA CYS A 281 7.49 -16.48 -10.36
C CYS A 281 6.47 -16.84 -11.45
N HIS A 282 5.82 -17.99 -11.27
CA HIS A 282 4.71 -18.42 -12.11
C HIS A 282 3.41 -17.73 -11.71
N PHE A 283 3.15 -17.64 -10.42
CA PHE A 283 2.01 -16.91 -9.85
C PHE A 283 2.29 -16.43 -8.42
N VAL A 284 1.40 -15.63 -7.89
CA VAL A 284 1.53 -14.96 -6.59
C VAL A 284 0.43 -15.42 -5.64
N VAL A 285 0.75 -15.53 -4.35
CA VAL A 285 -0.23 -15.83 -3.31
C VAL A 285 -0.19 -14.75 -2.23
N ALA A 286 -1.36 -14.17 -1.89
CA ALA A 286 -1.54 -13.16 -0.86
C ALA A 286 -2.63 -13.60 0.14
N PRO A 287 -2.36 -14.59 1.02
CA PRO A 287 -3.35 -15.28 1.81
C PRO A 287 -3.62 -14.60 3.16
N SER A 288 -3.78 -13.28 3.16
CA SER A 288 -4.00 -12.50 4.39
C SER A 288 -5.23 -12.98 5.16
N VAL A 289 -5.09 -13.29 6.46
CA VAL A 289 -6.18 -13.78 7.30
C VAL A 289 -6.94 -12.66 8.03
N ARG A 290 -6.56 -11.41 7.78
CA ARG A 290 -7.31 -10.22 8.18
C ARG A 290 -7.43 -9.28 6.99
N PRO A 291 -8.53 -8.50 6.89
CA PRO A 291 -8.75 -7.61 5.75
C PRO A 291 -7.61 -6.60 5.57
N GLU A 292 -7.08 -6.54 4.37
CA GLU A 292 -6.17 -5.48 3.95
C GLU A 292 -6.96 -4.23 3.53
N ALA A 293 -6.37 -3.08 3.73
CA ALA A 293 -7.00 -1.83 3.34
C ALA A 293 -7.24 -1.72 1.83
N PHE A 294 -6.30 -2.28 1.02
CA PHE A 294 -6.38 -2.21 -0.42
C PHE A 294 -5.83 -3.47 -1.11
N GLY A 295 -4.71 -4.05 -0.64
CA GLY A 295 -4.10 -5.23 -1.26
C GLY A 295 -3.14 -4.89 -2.39
N ARG A 296 -2.11 -4.11 -2.11
CA ARG A 296 -1.11 -3.70 -3.12
C ARG A 296 -0.46 -4.86 -3.86
N VAL A 297 -0.21 -5.99 -3.18
CA VAL A 297 0.37 -7.20 -3.79
C VAL A 297 -0.46 -7.68 -4.98
N ALA A 298 -1.79 -7.57 -4.89
CA ALA A 298 -2.68 -7.99 -5.97
C ALA A 298 -2.48 -7.15 -7.25
N ILE A 299 -2.43 -5.82 -7.11
CA ILE A 299 -2.22 -4.94 -8.27
C ILE A 299 -0.78 -4.98 -8.80
N GLU A 300 0.22 -5.23 -7.95
CA GLU A 300 1.61 -5.43 -8.36
C GLU A 300 1.79 -6.72 -9.17
N ALA A 301 1.16 -7.82 -8.72
CA ALA A 301 1.13 -9.10 -9.44
C ALA A 301 0.45 -8.96 -10.81
N GLN A 302 -0.75 -8.39 -10.84
CA GLN A 302 -1.50 -8.15 -12.07
C GLN A 302 -0.75 -7.20 -13.02
N ALA A 303 -0.13 -6.12 -12.52
CA ALA A 303 0.71 -5.22 -13.31
C ALA A 303 1.91 -5.95 -13.94
N SER A 304 2.38 -7.01 -13.30
CA SER A 304 3.44 -7.89 -13.81
C SER A 304 2.88 -9.07 -14.63
N SER A 305 1.61 -9.01 -15.05
CA SER A 305 0.91 -10.07 -15.78
C SER A 305 0.98 -11.44 -15.08
N LYS A 306 0.86 -11.45 -13.73
CA LYS A 306 0.86 -12.67 -12.92
C LYS A 306 -0.51 -12.94 -12.34
N ILE A 307 -0.91 -14.21 -12.37
CA ILE A 307 -2.09 -14.70 -11.66
C ILE A 307 -1.86 -14.48 -10.16
N ILE A 308 -2.89 -14.05 -9.46
CA ILE A 308 -2.88 -13.86 -8.00
C ILE A 308 -3.93 -14.76 -7.35
N VAL A 309 -3.54 -15.48 -6.30
CA VAL A 309 -4.49 -16.12 -5.38
C VAL A 309 -4.51 -15.31 -4.09
N ALA A 310 -5.66 -14.85 -3.68
CA ALA A 310 -5.80 -14.07 -2.45
C ALA A 310 -7.03 -14.51 -1.65
N THR A 311 -7.06 -14.12 -0.38
CA THR A 311 -8.24 -14.33 0.45
C THR A 311 -9.36 -13.33 0.11
N LYS A 312 -10.59 -13.80 0.11
CA LYS A 312 -11.82 -13.07 -0.24
C LYS A 312 -12.23 -12.08 0.85
N ILE A 313 -11.32 -11.17 1.23
CA ILE A 313 -11.54 -10.18 2.31
C ILE A 313 -10.90 -8.83 2.01
N GLY A 314 -11.51 -7.76 2.52
CA GLY A 314 -10.98 -6.41 2.45
C GLY A 314 -10.79 -5.90 1.03
N GLY A 315 -9.67 -5.25 0.76
CA GLY A 315 -9.38 -4.66 -0.55
C GLY A 315 -9.13 -5.67 -1.68
N ALA A 316 -8.88 -6.95 -1.37
CA ALA A 316 -8.75 -7.99 -2.41
C ALA A 316 -10.03 -8.12 -3.25
N LEU A 317 -11.20 -7.93 -2.62
CA LEU A 317 -12.50 -7.92 -3.28
C LEU A 317 -12.69 -6.78 -4.30
N GLU A 318 -11.87 -5.74 -4.24
CA GLU A 318 -11.94 -4.59 -5.14
C GLU A 318 -10.84 -4.64 -6.20
N THR A 319 -9.78 -5.43 -5.98
CA THR A 319 -8.59 -5.45 -6.86
C THR A 319 -8.49 -6.70 -7.71
N ILE A 320 -9.24 -7.75 -7.38
CA ILE A 320 -9.23 -9.03 -8.11
C ILE A 320 -10.63 -9.32 -8.62
N ILE A 321 -10.76 -9.63 -9.90
CA ILE A 321 -11.96 -10.20 -10.51
C ILE A 321 -11.77 -11.71 -10.47
N ASP A 322 -12.60 -12.37 -9.63
CA ASP A 322 -12.48 -13.81 -9.37
C ASP A 322 -12.65 -14.62 -10.65
N GLU A 323 -11.80 -15.62 -10.84
CA GLU A 323 -11.71 -16.49 -12.02
C GLU A 323 -11.38 -15.78 -13.36
N GLU A 324 -11.09 -14.46 -13.33
CA GLU A 324 -10.72 -13.70 -14.52
C GLU A 324 -9.30 -13.11 -14.40
N THR A 325 -8.99 -12.42 -13.29
CA THR A 325 -7.67 -11.83 -13.04
C THR A 325 -6.88 -12.54 -11.95
N GLY A 326 -7.51 -13.50 -11.27
CA GLY A 326 -6.97 -14.28 -10.19
C GLY A 326 -8.03 -15.12 -9.51
N PHE A 327 -7.73 -15.65 -8.33
CA PHE A 327 -8.63 -16.49 -7.55
C PHE A 327 -8.81 -15.94 -6.14
N LEU A 328 -10.06 -15.95 -5.66
CA LEU A 328 -10.42 -15.54 -4.32
C LEU A 328 -10.88 -16.76 -3.51
N VAL A 329 -10.21 -17.00 -2.37
CA VAL A 329 -10.52 -18.13 -1.47
C VAL A 329 -10.94 -17.61 -0.09
N GLU A 330 -11.80 -18.34 0.61
CA GLU A 330 -12.20 -17.96 1.97
C GLU A 330 -10.99 -18.01 2.92
N PRO A 331 -10.87 -17.06 3.87
CA PRO A 331 -9.82 -17.09 4.88
C PRO A 331 -9.88 -18.38 5.70
N PHE A 332 -8.71 -18.96 5.99
CA PHE A 332 -8.52 -20.19 6.74
C PHE A 332 -9.02 -21.47 6.05
N ASP A 333 -9.58 -21.40 4.84
CA ASP A 333 -9.93 -22.59 4.04
C ASP A 333 -8.68 -23.12 3.31
N THR A 334 -7.93 -23.99 4.00
CA THR A 334 -6.69 -24.57 3.49
C THR A 334 -6.90 -25.48 2.29
N GLU A 335 -8.05 -26.12 2.18
CA GLU A 335 -8.41 -26.97 1.04
C GLU A 335 -8.69 -26.11 -0.21
N ALA A 336 -9.47 -25.04 -0.06
CA ALA A 336 -9.74 -24.13 -1.18
C ALA A 336 -8.46 -23.47 -1.70
N LEU A 337 -7.55 -23.04 -0.80
CA LEU A 337 -6.28 -22.46 -1.21
C LEU A 337 -5.37 -23.49 -1.91
N ALA A 338 -5.29 -24.71 -1.40
CA ALA A 338 -4.52 -25.79 -2.05
C ALA A 338 -5.09 -26.14 -3.44
N LYS A 339 -6.42 -26.24 -3.58
CA LYS A 339 -7.07 -26.48 -4.87
C LYS A 339 -6.84 -25.35 -5.88
N ALA A 340 -6.87 -24.08 -5.44
CA ALA A 340 -6.56 -22.94 -6.31
C ALA A 340 -5.12 -22.96 -6.78
N ILE A 341 -4.17 -23.35 -5.90
CA ILE A 341 -2.76 -23.53 -6.24
C ILE A 341 -2.60 -24.66 -7.25
N ASP A 342 -3.17 -25.84 -7.01
CA ASP A 342 -3.11 -26.98 -7.93
C ASP A 342 -3.69 -26.61 -9.31
N LYS A 343 -4.87 -25.96 -9.33
CA LYS A 343 -5.51 -25.47 -10.57
C LYS A 343 -4.54 -24.64 -11.42
N ILE A 344 -3.81 -23.70 -10.82
CA ILE A 344 -2.84 -22.86 -11.55
C ILE A 344 -1.60 -23.68 -11.97
N LEU A 345 -1.16 -24.61 -11.14
CA LEU A 345 -0.03 -25.48 -11.48
C LEU A 345 -0.34 -26.40 -12.66
N GLU A 346 -1.60 -26.71 -12.93
CA GLU A 346 -2.07 -27.54 -14.05
C GLU A 346 -2.37 -26.73 -15.33
N MET A 347 -2.52 -25.40 -15.23
CA MET A 347 -2.86 -24.54 -16.37
C MET A 347 -1.82 -24.64 -17.50
N SER A 348 -2.33 -24.58 -18.71
CA SER A 348 -1.55 -24.39 -19.94
C SER A 348 -0.92 -22.98 -19.99
N LYS A 349 0.07 -22.80 -20.85
CA LYS A 349 0.68 -21.47 -21.06
C LYS A 349 -0.34 -20.45 -21.57
N GLU A 350 -1.28 -20.90 -22.43
CA GLU A 350 -2.34 -20.08 -23.00
C GLU A 350 -3.29 -19.56 -21.93
N GLU A 351 -3.71 -20.43 -21.01
CA GLU A 351 -4.56 -20.05 -19.87
C GLU A 351 -3.84 -19.06 -18.95
N ILE A 352 -2.59 -19.33 -18.58
CA ILE A 352 -1.77 -18.42 -17.77
C ILE A 352 -1.65 -17.04 -18.43
N ASN A 353 -1.40 -17.00 -19.75
CA ASN A 353 -1.30 -15.76 -20.49
C ASN A 353 -2.64 -15.01 -20.53
N LYS A 354 -3.77 -15.70 -20.69
CA LYS A 354 -5.11 -15.10 -20.66
C LYS A 354 -5.36 -14.38 -19.34
N PHE A 355 -5.13 -15.05 -18.20
CA PHE A 355 -5.23 -14.45 -16.87
C PHE A 355 -4.27 -13.28 -16.69
N GLY A 356 -3.03 -13.43 -17.13
CA GLY A 356 -2.00 -12.40 -17.04
C GLY A 356 -2.37 -11.12 -17.79
N LEU A 357 -2.89 -11.26 -19.03
CA LEU A 357 -3.36 -10.12 -19.85
C LEU A 357 -4.60 -9.46 -19.23
N ALA A 358 -5.57 -10.25 -18.76
CA ALA A 358 -6.75 -9.73 -18.08
C ALA A 358 -6.38 -8.94 -16.82
N GLY A 359 -5.48 -9.50 -15.98
CA GLY A 359 -4.97 -8.81 -14.79
C GLY A 359 -4.24 -7.51 -15.14
N ARG A 360 -3.36 -7.54 -16.13
CA ARG A 360 -2.65 -6.35 -16.60
C ARG A 360 -3.60 -5.26 -17.06
N LYS A 361 -4.59 -5.60 -17.88
CA LYS A 361 -5.62 -4.69 -18.36
C LYS A 361 -6.44 -4.09 -17.21
N ASN A 362 -6.87 -4.91 -16.26
CA ASN A 362 -7.59 -4.44 -15.08
C ASN A 362 -6.80 -3.36 -14.31
N VAL A 363 -5.49 -3.53 -14.17
CA VAL A 363 -4.65 -2.55 -13.47
C VAL A 363 -4.43 -1.30 -14.32
N GLU A 364 -4.25 -1.41 -15.63
CA GLU A 364 -4.13 -0.27 -16.54
C GLU A 364 -5.37 0.61 -16.50
N ASP A 365 -6.54 0.00 -16.54
CA ASP A 365 -7.83 0.69 -16.57
C ASP A 365 -8.17 1.34 -15.19
N ASN A 366 -7.85 0.66 -14.07
CA ASN A 366 -8.40 1.03 -12.76
C ASN A 366 -7.37 1.45 -11.71
N PHE A 367 -6.12 0.96 -11.79
CA PHE A 367 -5.16 1.05 -10.68
C PHE A 367 -3.78 1.59 -11.09
N SER A 368 -3.71 2.41 -12.15
CA SER A 368 -2.46 3.08 -12.51
C SER A 368 -2.13 4.22 -11.54
N ASN A 369 -0.83 4.49 -11.32
CA ASN A 369 -0.39 5.65 -10.55
C ASN A 369 -0.90 6.96 -11.14
N ASP A 370 -0.95 7.06 -12.46
CA ASP A 370 -1.44 8.28 -13.15
C ASP A 370 -2.90 8.53 -12.81
N SER A 371 -3.76 7.50 -12.86
CA SER A 371 -5.18 7.60 -12.48
C SER A 371 -5.35 8.01 -11.02
N MET A 372 -4.59 7.41 -10.09
CA MET A 372 -4.61 7.79 -8.67
C MET A 372 -4.19 9.25 -8.47
N CYS A 373 -3.12 9.69 -9.13
CA CYS A 373 -2.64 11.07 -9.04
C CYS A 373 -3.66 12.04 -9.62
N GLN A 374 -4.21 11.75 -10.79
CA GLN A 374 -5.21 12.59 -11.46
C GLN A 374 -6.46 12.77 -10.59
N LYS A 375 -7.05 11.69 -10.08
CA LYS A 375 -8.21 11.75 -9.17
C LYS A 375 -7.90 12.55 -7.90
N THR A 376 -6.69 12.45 -7.36
CA THR A 376 -6.28 13.22 -6.17
C THR A 376 -6.17 14.72 -6.51
N ILE A 377 -5.60 15.06 -7.65
CA ILE A 377 -5.46 16.46 -8.09
C ILE A 377 -6.84 17.07 -8.41
N GLU A 378 -7.78 16.29 -8.93
CA GLU A 378 -9.16 16.75 -9.12
C GLU A 378 -9.85 17.14 -7.81
N VAL A 379 -9.61 16.38 -6.72
CA VAL A 379 -10.08 16.79 -5.38
C VAL A 379 -9.49 18.14 -4.97
N TYR A 380 -8.19 18.36 -5.21
CA TYR A 380 -7.57 19.64 -4.90
C TYR A 380 -8.16 20.78 -5.73
N LYS A 381 -8.30 20.60 -7.04
CA LYS A 381 -8.89 21.60 -7.94
C LYS A 381 -10.29 22.03 -7.46
N ARG A 382 -11.16 21.08 -7.12
CA ARG A 382 -12.51 21.38 -6.63
C ARG A 382 -12.50 22.20 -5.33
N LEU A 383 -11.61 21.87 -4.39
CA LEU A 383 -11.50 22.60 -3.12
C LEU A 383 -10.89 24.00 -3.26
N LEU A 384 -10.10 24.25 -4.31
CA LEU A 384 -9.46 25.53 -4.57
C LEU A 384 -10.34 26.50 -5.38
N ILE A 385 -11.40 25.99 -6.00
CA ILE A 385 -12.40 26.80 -6.72
C ILE A 385 -13.57 27.19 -5.79
N SER A 386 -13.84 26.35 -4.78
CA SER A 386 -14.85 26.59 -3.74
C SER A 386 -14.34 27.52 -2.62
#